data_d957f0fb08e1d586258e949d326f859b
#
_entry.id   d957f0fb08e1d586258e949d326f859b
#
_cell.length_a   1.000
_cell.length_b   1.000
_cell.length_c   1.000
_cell.angle_alpha   90.00
_cell.angle_beta   90.00
_cell.angle_gamma   90.00
#
_symmetry.space_group_name_H-M   'P 1'
#
loop_
_entity.id
_entity.type
_entity.pdbx_description
1 polymer ?
#
loop_
_entity_poly.entity_id
_entity_poly.type
_entity_poly.pdbx_seq_one_letter_code
_entity_poly.pdbx_strand_id
1 'polypeptide(L)'
;MLIAVDHGNHAIKTVHHNFVSGLAQHSVRPPMADEVLEYKGEYWTLSGQRLPYRRDKTRDESFFILTLFAIAKELSYAGPLPAAEKIELAVGLPPEHYGILKDKFRAYFKRSESVQFSYNDKPMTILIRDVFVYPQAFAAIAPQKSQLKHHLRLFLIDIGGYTTDVLLLRSGKPDMQFCRSLETGVITMNNDIIRRVGALHDMQIEDEHISAVLRGKETILPADVKDTIRKSAEQHAKDILDQLRELKVDLRSNPAVFIGGGSVLFRDYLERSPLVASASFVENVNANAIGYQAMAEGQLSLLRA
;
A
#
# COMPACT_ATOMS: atom_id res chain seq x y z
N MET A 1 8.58 18.47 10.34
CA MET A 1 8.82 17.75 9.05
C MET A 1 7.51 17.15 8.55
N LEU A 2 7.27 17.13 7.22
CA LEU A 2 6.14 16.40 6.62
C LEU A 2 6.60 14.98 6.31
N ILE A 3 5.83 13.98 6.74
CA ILE A 3 6.08 12.56 6.49
C ILE A 3 4.81 11.92 5.95
N ALA A 4 4.92 11.23 4.83
CA ALA A 4 3.81 10.54 4.19
C ALA A 4 3.93 9.02 4.38
N VAL A 5 2.83 8.39 4.82
CA VAL A 5 2.79 6.94 5.09
C VAL A 5 1.57 6.31 4.45
N ASP A 6 1.80 5.36 3.56
CA ASP A 6 0.76 4.50 2.99
C ASP A 6 0.69 3.19 3.79
N HIS A 7 -0.41 3.02 4.50
CA HIS A 7 -0.66 1.88 5.38
C HIS A 7 -1.33 0.73 4.62
N GLY A 8 -0.55 0.02 3.78
CA GLY A 8 -1.05 -1.18 3.12
C GLY A 8 -1.21 -2.37 4.09
N ASN A 9 -2.09 -3.32 3.78
CA ASN A 9 -2.18 -4.60 4.52
C ASN A 9 -1.02 -5.55 4.19
N HIS A 10 -0.31 -5.33 3.10
CA HIS A 10 0.88 -6.09 2.73
C HIS A 10 2.16 -5.39 3.19
N ALA A 11 2.28 -4.10 2.93
CA ALA A 11 3.47 -3.32 3.26
C ALA A 11 3.10 -1.89 3.68
N ILE A 12 3.88 -1.34 4.61
CA ILE A 12 3.94 0.09 4.90
C ILE A 12 4.90 0.72 3.90
N LYS A 13 4.49 1.83 3.31
CA LYS A 13 5.29 2.56 2.33
C LYS A 13 5.37 4.02 2.71
N THR A 14 6.55 4.57 2.60
CA THR A 14 6.81 6.00 2.73
C THR A 14 7.35 6.52 1.40
N VAL A 15 7.85 7.73 1.34
CA VAL A 15 8.48 8.24 0.11
C VAL A 15 9.74 7.47 -0.22
N HIS A 16 10.55 7.09 0.78
CA HIS A 16 11.86 6.47 0.60
C HIS A 16 11.94 5.01 1.04
N HIS A 17 10.98 4.53 1.84
CA HIS A 17 11.02 3.19 2.42
C HIS A 17 9.78 2.35 2.09
N ASN A 18 9.99 1.03 2.09
CA ASN A 18 8.95 0.03 1.94
C ASN A 18 9.32 -1.17 2.80
N PHE A 19 8.43 -1.60 3.70
CA PHE A 19 8.65 -2.75 4.57
C PHE A 19 7.32 -3.47 4.85
N VAL A 20 7.39 -4.75 5.18
CA VAL A 20 6.22 -5.59 5.45
C VAL A 20 5.40 -5.02 6.60
N SER A 21 4.06 -5.04 6.47
CA SER A 21 3.13 -4.67 7.55
C SER A 21 3.09 -5.76 8.62
N GLY A 22 4.23 -6.04 9.22
CA GLY A 22 4.42 -7.09 10.22
C GLY A 22 5.15 -6.56 11.45
N LEU A 23 4.70 -6.98 12.63
CA LEU A 23 5.28 -6.62 13.92
C LEU A 23 5.48 -7.87 14.77
N ALA A 24 6.59 -7.90 15.52
CA ALA A 24 6.81 -8.82 16.63
C ALA A 24 7.05 -8.02 17.91
N GLN A 25 6.33 -8.38 18.98
CA GLN A 25 6.44 -7.78 20.30
C GLN A 25 7.37 -8.61 21.17
N HIS A 26 8.20 -7.94 21.96
CA HIS A 26 9.16 -8.56 22.87
C HIS A 26 9.11 -7.84 24.22
N SER A 27 9.12 -8.62 25.32
CA SER A 27 9.23 -8.07 26.70
C SER A 27 10.65 -7.64 27.06
N VAL A 28 11.64 -8.12 26.31
CA VAL A 28 13.06 -7.80 26.49
C VAL A 28 13.64 -7.41 25.13
N ARG A 29 14.57 -6.47 25.12
CA ARG A 29 15.21 -6.04 23.88
C ARG A 29 15.88 -7.23 23.16
N PRO A 30 15.50 -7.54 21.92
CA PRO A 30 16.09 -8.64 21.16
C PRO A 30 17.53 -8.30 20.76
N PRO A 31 18.52 -9.13 21.15
CA PRO A 31 19.95 -8.80 21.01
C PRO A 31 20.47 -8.80 19.57
N MET A 32 19.79 -9.51 18.66
CA MET A 32 20.24 -9.70 17.27
C MET A 32 19.33 -9.02 16.21
N ALA A 33 18.43 -8.15 16.65
CA ALA A 33 17.58 -7.44 15.73
C ALA A 33 18.25 -6.17 15.21
N ASP A 34 18.25 -5.99 13.88
CA ASP A 34 18.83 -4.83 13.21
C ASP A 34 18.06 -3.53 13.50
N GLU A 35 16.75 -3.64 13.69
CA GLU A 35 15.86 -2.51 13.95
C GLU A 35 14.95 -2.82 15.14
N VAL A 36 15.10 -2.06 16.19
CA VAL A 36 14.31 -2.18 17.42
C VAL A 36 13.67 -0.86 17.76
N LEU A 37 12.37 -0.87 18.02
CA LEU A 37 11.63 0.26 18.52
C LEU A 37 11.12 -0.06 19.93
N GLU A 38 11.40 0.81 20.90
CA GLU A 38 10.83 0.72 22.25
C GLU A 38 9.71 1.75 22.38
N TYR A 39 8.53 1.29 22.76
CA TYR A 39 7.37 2.13 22.95
C TYR A 39 6.50 1.60 24.09
N LYS A 40 6.19 2.47 25.07
CA LYS A 40 5.42 2.13 26.27
C LYS A 40 6.00 0.95 27.09
N GLY A 41 7.33 0.85 27.14
CA GLY A 41 8.02 -0.20 27.91
C GLY A 41 8.08 -1.56 27.24
N GLU A 42 7.61 -1.67 25.99
CA GLU A 42 7.68 -2.88 25.18
C GLU A 42 8.62 -2.66 24.00
N TYR A 43 9.31 -3.73 23.58
CA TYR A 43 10.18 -3.72 22.42
C TYR A 43 9.47 -4.29 21.20
N TRP A 44 9.66 -3.68 20.07
CA TRP A 44 9.04 -4.06 18.80
C TRP A 44 10.09 -4.20 17.72
N THR A 45 9.92 -5.21 16.88
CA THR A 45 10.70 -5.39 15.65
C THR A 45 9.79 -5.53 14.46
N LEU A 46 10.28 -5.17 13.28
CA LEU A 46 9.59 -5.49 12.04
C LEU A 46 9.67 -7.00 11.80
N SER A 47 8.58 -7.59 11.35
CA SER A 47 8.45 -9.01 11.04
C SER A 47 8.21 -9.22 9.56
N GLY A 48 8.81 -10.26 8.98
CA GLY A 48 8.46 -10.72 7.64
C GLY A 48 7.04 -11.30 7.56
N GLN A 49 6.48 -11.72 8.71
CA GLN A 49 5.12 -12.21 8.79
C GLN A 49 4.15 -11.03 8.94
N ARG A 50 3.24 -10.88 7.96
CA ARG A 50 2.22 -9.83 7.94
C ARG A 50 1.26 -9.92 9.12
N LEU A 51 0.79 -8.77 9.59
CA LEU A 51 -0.40 -8.70 10.44
C LEU A 51 -1.62 -9.31 9.70
N PRO A 52 -2.57 -9.90 10.44
CA PRO A 52 -3.85 -10.32 9.86
C PRO A 52 -4.54 -9.16 9.14
N TYR A 53 -5.24 -9.48 8.05
CA TYR A 53 -6.02 -8.47 7.32
C TYR A 53 -6.97 -7.71 8.24
N ARG A 54 -6.95 -6.40 8.13
CA ARG A 54 -7.84 -5.50 8.86
C ARG A 54 -8.39 -4.42 7.95
N ARG A 55 -9.71 -4.41 7.81
CA ARG A 55 -10.43 -3.33 7.16
C ARG A 55 -10.31 -2.03 7.97
N ASP A 56 -10.45 -2.12 9.28
CA ASP A 56 -10.26 -1.01 10.23
C ASP A 56 -8.91 -1.15 10.95
N LYS A 57 -7.95 -0.35 10.53
CA LYS A 57 -6.58 -0.32 11.04
C LYS A 57 -6.44 0.43 12.37
N THR A 58 -7.52 0.99 12.89
CA THR A 58 -7.54 1.78 14.12
C THR A 58 -7.94 0.96 15.36
N ARG A 59 -8.09 -0.37 15.23
CA ARG A 59 -8.56 -1.26 16.32
C ARG A 59 -7.60 -1.38 17.49
N ASP A 60 -6.31 -1.33 17.20
CA ASP A 60 -5.23 -1.41 18.20
C ASP A 60 -4.06 -0.50 17.78
N GLU A 61 -2.97 -0.53 18.51
CA GLU A 61 -1.81 0.33 18.24
C GLU A 61 -0.85 -0.22 17.16
N SER A 62 -1.11 -1.38 16.55
CA SER A 62 -0.16 -2.01 15.61
C SER A 62 0.21 -1.08 14.45
N PHE A 63 -0.78 -0.45 13.80
CA PHE A 63 -0.51 0.49 12.71
C PHE A 63 0.11 1.81 13.18
N PHE A 64 -0.13 2.21 14.43
CA PHE A 64 0.56 3.36 15.02
C PHE A 64 2.05 3.04 15.25
N ILE A 65 2.36 1.85 15.78
CA ILE A 65 3.75 1.40 15.98
C ILE A 65 4.48 1.27 14.64
N LEU A 66 3.85 0.70 13.62
CA LEU A 66 4.39 0.68 12.24
C LEU A 66 4.64 2.11 11.71
N THR A 67 3.80 3.08 12.09
CA THR A 67 4.01 4.49 11.74
C THR A 67 5.21 5.09 12.47
N LEU A 68 5.47 4.71 13.72
CA LEU A 68 6.66 5.14 14.43
C LEU A 68 7.94 4.61 13.75
N PHE A 69 7.95 3.36 13.29
CA PHE A 69 9.03 2.84 12.44
C PHE A 69 9.18 3.66 11.15
N ALA A 70 8.08 3.94 10.45
CA ALA A 70 8.09 4.73 9.22
C ALA A 70 8.67 6.14 9.46
N ILE A 71 8.26 6.80 10.53
CA ILE A 71 8.78 8.12 10.93
C ILE A 71 10.27 8.06 11.24
N ALA A 72 10.70 7.09 12.06
CA ALA A 72 12.12 6.94 12.41
C ALA A 72 12.99 6.68 11.18
N LYS A 73 12.53 5.85 10.24
CA LYS A 73 13.22 5.59 8.97
C LYS A 73 13.34 6.83 8.09
N GLU A 74 12.26 7.59 7.92
CA GLU A 74 12.27 8.83 7.12
C GLU A 74 13.17 9.89 7.76
N LEU A 75 13.15 10.02 9.09
CA LEU A 75 14.05 10.93 9.80
C LEU A 75 15.51 10.49 9.67
N SER A 76 15.79 9.17 9.75
CA SER A 76 17.14 8.62 9.56
C SER A 76 17.66 8.83 8.14
N TYR A 77 16.76 8.77 7.14
CA TYR A 77 17.10 9.05 5.75
C TYR A 77 17.46 10.52 5.52
N ALA A 78 16.76 11.43 6.20
CA ALA A 78 17.02 12.86 6.11
C ALA A 78 18.30 13.32 6.83
N GLY A 79 18.80 12.52 7.77
CA GLY A 79 20.03 12.83 8.53
C GLY A 79 20.10 12.14 9.89
N PRO A 80 20.96 12.60 10.78
CA PRO A 80 21.00 12.06 12.15
C PRO A 80 19.66 12.21 12.85
N LEU A 81 19.23 11.16 13.56
CA LEU A 81 17.96 11.18 14.28
C LEU A 81 17.91 12.32 15.31
N PRO A 82 16.91 13.21 15.23
CA PRO A 82 16.75 14.29 16.19
C PRO A 82 16.18 13.76 17.51
N ALA A 83 16.57 14.38 18.65
CA ALA A 83 15.99 14.04 19.94
C ALA A 83 14.50 14.43 20.05
N ALA A 84 14.09 15.47 19.33
CA ALA A 84 12.69 15.90 19.24
C ALA A 84 12.35 16.45 17.85
N GLU A 85 11.14 16.15 17.34
CA GLU A 85 10.68 16.62 16.04
C GLU A 85 9.17 16.89 16.03
N LYS A 86 8.77 17.92 15.26
CA LYS A 86 7.36 18.22 14.98
C LYS A 86 6.98 17.64 13.62
N ILE A 87 6.06 16.69 13.62
CA ILE A 87 5.65 15.95 12.44
C ILE A 87 4.27 16.44 11.95
N GLU A 88 4.17 16.71 10.68
CA GLU A 88 2.93 16.75 9.92
C GLU A 88 2.83 15.43 9.18
N LEU A 89 1.76 14.66 9.44
CA LEU A 89 1.61 13.30 8.92
C LEU A 89 0.59 13.28 7.78
N ALA A 90 0.97 12.75 6.62
CA ALA A 90 0.07 12.52 5.49
C ALA A 90 -0.18 11.02 5.32
N VAL A 91 -1.44 10.60 5.36
CA VAL A 91 -1.86 9.20 5.31
C VAL A 91 -3.00 9.01 4.32
N GLY A 92 -3.34 7.76 4.00
CA GLY A 92 -4.42 7.51 3.07
C GLY A 92 -5.31 6.33 3.41
N LEU A 93 -6.50 6.36 2.82
CA LEU A 93 -7.53 5.34 2.91
C LEU A 93 -7.99 4.90 1.52
N PRO A 94 -8.41 3.64 1.34
CA PRO A 94 -9.12 3.22 0.15
C PRO A 94 -10.29 4.17 -0.15
N PRO A 95 -10.53 4.53 -1.43
CA PRO A 95 -11.57 5.51 -1.80
C PRO A 95 -12.95 5.18 -1.24
N GLU A 96 -13.33 3.90 -1.23
CA GLU A 96 -14.62 3.42 -0.71
C GLU A 96 -14.80 3.73 0.78
N HIS A 97 -13.72 3.70 1.56
CA HIS A 97 -13.76 3.90 3.01
C HIS A 97 -13.46 5.34 3.43
N TYR A 98 -12.96 6.15 2.50
CA TYR A 98 -12.50 7.51 2.77
C TYR A 98 -13.55 8.37 3.46
N GLY A 99 -14.78 8.41 2.93
CA GLY A 99 -15.87 9.22 3.49
C GLY A 99 -16.26 8.85 4.91
N ILE A 100 -16.21 7.55 5.24
CA ILE A 100 -16.69 7.02 6.53
C ILE A 100 -15.59 7.01 7.60
N LEU A 101 -14.35 6.66 7.20
CA LEU A 101 -13.27 6.41 8.16
C LEU A 101 -12.27 7.56 8.30
N LYS A 102 -12.36 8.61 7.47
CA LYS A 102 -11.40 9.70 7.43
C LYS A 102 -11.13 10.34 8.80
N ASP A 103 -12.19 10.72 9.51
CA ASP A 103 -12.04 11.43 10.78
C ASP A 103 -11.55 10.50 11.89
N LYS A 104 -12.02 9.25 11.90
CA LYS A 104 -11.53 8.22 12.83
C LYS A 104 -10.05 7.92 12.59
N PHE A 105 -9.64 7.81 11.32
CA PHE A 105 -8.26 7.54 10.93
C PHE A 105 -7.34 8.72 11.27
N ARG A 106 -7.82 9.96 11.07
CA ARG A 106 -7.14 11.17 11.52
C ARG A 106 -6.94 11.16 13.04
N ALA A 107 -8.01 10.93 13.80
CA ALA A 107 -7.97 10.92 15.26
C ALA A 107 -7.03 9.82 15.82
N TYR A 108 -6.96 8.67 15.14
CA TYR A 108 -6.08 7.58 15.54
C TYR A 108 -4.60 7.96 15.52
N PHE A 109 -4.14 8.71 14.52
CA PHE A 109 -2.76 9.16 14.43
C PHE A 109 -2.51 10.48 15.16
N LYS A 110 -3.52 11.35 15.25
CA LYS A 110 -3.41 12.62 15.97
C LYS A 110 -3.40 12.36 17.47
N ARG A 111 -2.24 12.50 18.08
CA ARG A 111 -2.11 12.42 19.55
C ARG A 111 -2.21 13.82 20.15
N SER A 112 -2.86 13.95 21.31
CA SER A 112 -2.95 15.23 22.05
C SER A 112 -1.63 15.62 22.67
N GLU A 113 -0.79 14.65 22.99
CA GLU A 113 0.49 14.82 23.63
C GLU A 113 1.64 14.36 22.72
N SER A 114 2.86 14.75 23.12
CA SER A 114 4.06 14.24 22.48
C SER A 114 4.22 12.74 22.72
N VAL A 115 4.69 12.04 21.70
CA VAL A 115 4.95 10.60 21.74
C VAL A 115 6.43 10.37 21.97
N GLN A 116 6.74 9.67 23.07
CA GLN A 116 8.10 9.26 23.39
C GLN A 116 8.31 7.80 23.00
N PHE A 117 9.41 7.52 22.35
CA PHE A 117 9.84 6.17 21.95
C PHE A 117 11.36 6.16 21.75
N SER A 118 11.98 5.00 21.67
CA SER A 118 13.35 4.90 21.19
C SER A 118 13.41 4.09 19.90
N TYR A 119 14.35 4.41 19.03
CA TYR A 119 14.64 3.66 17.82
C TYR A 119 16.14 3.37 17.76
N ASN A 120 16.49 2.08 17.79
CA ASN A 120 17.86 1.59 17.91
C ASN A 120 18.61 2.27 19.06
N ASP A 121 18.00 2.22 20.25
CA ASP A 121 18.50 2.79 21.51
C ASP A 121 18.66 4.33 21.53
N LYS A 122 18.20 5.01 20.48
CA LYS A 122 18.17 6.49 20.43
C LYS A 122 16.80 6.99 20.87
N PRO A 123 16.71 7.69 22.02
CA PRO A 123 15.44 8.24 22.48
C PRO A 123 14.97 9.36 21.57
N MET A 124 13.67 9.37 21.28
CA MET A 124 13.01 10.34 20.42
C MET A 124 11.70 10.82 21.04
N THR A 125 11.40 12.08 20.83
CA THR A 125 10.11 12.67 21.17
C THR A 125 9.52 13.30 19.92
N ILE A 126 8.34 12.88 19.48
CA ILE A 126 7.65 13.49 18.35
C ILE A 126 6.35 14.15 18.78
N LEU A 127 6.01 15.27 18.16
CA LEU A 127 4.69 15.89 18.25
C LEU A 127 4.03 15.86 16.88
N ILE A 128 2.98 15.04 16.73
CA ILE A 128 2.17 15.00 15.51
C ILE A 128 1.23 16.21 15.51
N ARG A 129 1.62 17.28 14.80
CA ARG A 129 0.91 18.56 14.77
C ARG A 129 -0.39 18.51 14.02
N ASP A 130 -0.38 17.83 12.88
CA ASP A 130 -1.58 17.60 12.08
C ASP A 130 -1.49 16.28 11.30
N VAL A 131 -2.66 15.78 10.90
CA VAL A 131 -2.80 14.55 10.11
C VAL A 131 -3.68 14.83 8.92
N PHE A 132 -3.11 14.74 7.73
CA PHE A 132 -3.80 14.88 6.45
C PHE A 132 -4.20 13.50 5.94
N VAL A 133 -5.45 13.32 5.58
CA VAL A 133 -5.95 12.03 5.09
C VAL A 133 -6.40 12.18 3.65
N TYR A 134 -5.90 11.33 2.76
CA TYR A 134 -6.17 11.36 1.32
C TYR A 134 -6.75 10.03 0.81
N PRO A 135 -7.50 10.03 -0.31
CA PRO A 135 -7.92 8.79 -0.96
C PRO A 135 -6.74 8.17 -1.71
N GLN A 136 -6.50 6.89 -1.45
CA GLN A 136 -5.55 6.06 -2.21
C GLN A 136 -5.89 6.09 -3.72
N ALA A 137 -5.04 5.57 -4.56
CA ALA A 137 -5.15 5.62 -6.01
C ALA A 137 -5.18 7.05 -6.60
N PHE A 138 -6.09 7.91 -6.12
CA PHE A 138 -6.12 9.31 -6.58
C PHE A 138 -4.83 10.06 -6.22
N ALA A 139 -4.32 9.86 -5.03
CA ALA A 139 -3.06 10.45 -4.61
C ALA A 139 -1.88 9.95 -5.47
N ALA A 140 -1.83 8.67 -5.80
CA ALA A 140 -0.77 8.09 -6.62
C ALA A 140 -0.60 8.76 -8.00
N ILE A 141 -1.68 9.34 -8.54
CA ILE A 141 -1.66 10.04 -9.84
C ILE A 141 -1.61 11.58 -9.69
N ALA A 142 -1.60 12.08 -8.45
CA ALA A 142 -1.62 13.54 -8.22
C ALA A 142 -0.49 14.30 -8.95
N PRO A 143 0.75 13.79 -9.02
CA PRO A 143 1.82 14.42 -9.77
C PRO A 143 1.55 14.52 -11.29
N GLN A 144 0.73 13.61 -11.85
CA GLN A 144 0.42 13.53 -13.29
C GLN A 144 -1.00 14.03 -13.62
N LYS A 145 -1.72 14.57 -12.66
CA LYS A 145 -3.13 14.96 -12.78
C LYS A 145 -3.44 15.86 -13.98
N SER A 146 -2.52 16.74 -14.35
CA SER A 146 -2.70 17.65 -15.51
C SER A 146 -2.86 16.88 -16.82
N GLN A 147 -2.15 15.76 -16.98
CA GLN A 147 -2.16 14.92 -18.19
C GLN A 147 -3.45 14.10 -18.30
N LEU A 148 -4.15 13.86 -17.19
CA LEU A 148 -5.33 12.99 -17.13
C LEU A 148 -6.66 13.76 -17.30
N LYS A 149 -6.63 15.09 -17.31
CA LYS A 149 -7.84 15.94 -17.42
C LYS A 149 -8.57 15.81 -18.77
N HIS A 150 -7.89 15.37 -19.81
CA HIS A 150 -8.45 15.24 -21.16
C HIS A 150 -9.44 14.09 -21.30
N HIS A 151 -9.40 13.12 -20.40
CA HIS A 151 -10.32 11.98 -20.45
C HIS A 151 -11.66 12.33 -19.81
N LEU A 152 -12.76 12.18 -20.55
CA LEU A 152 -14.11 12.33 -20.00
C LEU A 152 -14.37 11.37 -18.86
N ARG A 153 -13.89 10.13 -19.01
CA ARG A 153 -13.91 9.07 -18.00
C ARG A 153 -12.57 8.35 -18.01
N LEU A 154 -12.04 8.07 -16.85
CA LEU A 154 -10.82 7.29 -16.66
C LEU A 154 -10.95 6.51 -15.35
N PHE A 155 -10.60 5.24 -15.38
CA PHE A 155 -10.59 4.41 -14.18
C PHE A 155 -9.20 4.33 -13.57
N LEU A 156 -9.12 4.55 -12.26
CA LEU A 156 -7.96 4.22 -11.45
C LEU A 156 -8.22 2.86 -10.82
N ILE A 157 -7.31 1.93 -11.01
CA ILE A 157 -7.41 0.55 -10.51
C ILE A 157 -6.15 0.26 -9.69
N ASP A 158 -6.29 0.29 -8.37
CA ASP A 158 -5.19 0.02 -7.44
C ASP A 158 -5.25 -1.45 -7.00
N ILE A 159 -4.37 -2.28 -7.54
CA ILE A 159 -4.25 -3.69 -7.17
C ILE A 159 -3.26 -3.80 -6.01
N GLY A 160 -3.82 -3.81 -4.81
CA GLY A 160 -3.08 -3.90 -3.56
C GLY A 160 -2.78 -5.32 -3.11
N GLY A 161 -2.37 -5.45 -1.85
CA GLY A 161 -2.11 -6.76 -1.24
C GLY A 161 -3.39 -7.56 -1.04
N TYR A 162 -4.46 -6.97 -0.55
CA TYR A 162 -5.71 -7.68 -0.24
C TYR A 162 -6.87 -7.28 -1.14
N THR A 163 -6.93 -6.02 -1.57
CA THR A 163 -8.01 -5.47 -2.36
C THR A 163 -7.54 -5.00 -3.73
N THR A 164 -8.48 -4.97 -4.67
CA THR A 164 -8.43 -4.19 -5.90
C THR A 164 -9.43 -3.06 -5.76
N ASP A 165 -8.93 -1.84 -5.63
CA ASP A 165 -9.74 -0.64 -5.43
C ASP A 165 -9.93 0.09 -6.75
N VAL A 166 -11.18 0.49 -7.04
CA VAL A 166 -11.55 1.16 -8.29
C VAL A 166 -12.13 2.53 -7.99
N LEU A 167 -11.61 3.55 -8.66
CA LEU A 167 -12.10 4.92 -8.60
C LEU A 167 -12.30 5.46 -10.01
N LEU A 168 -13.48 6.01 -10.28
CA LEU A 168 -13.74 6.71 -11.55
C LEU A 168 -13.30 8.18 -11.45
N LEU A 169 -12.56 8.65 -12.43
CA LEU A 169 -12.35 10.07 -12.67
C LEU A 169 -13.24 10.56 -13.82
N ARG A 170 -13.90 11.72 -13.61
CA ARG A 170 -14.63 12.44 -14.64
C ARG A 170 -13.93 13.78 -14.91
N SER A 171 -13.39 13.95 -16.10
CA SER A 171 -12.60 15.12 -16.48
C SER A 171 -11.54 15.49 -15.42
N GLY A 172 -10.82 14.46 -14.92
CA GLY A 172 -9.74 14.57 -13.94
C GLY A 172 -10.19 14.79 -12.48
N LYS A 173 -11.50 14.76 -12.19
CA LYS A 173 -12.04 14.88 -10.82
C LYS A 173 -12.54 13.52 -10.32
N PRO A 174 -12.26 13.12 -9.07
CA PRO A 174 -12.75 11.87 -8.52
C PRO A 174 -14.26 11.87 -8.36
N ASP A 175 -14.91 10.83 -8.86
CA ASP A 175 -16.33 10.55 -8.65
C ASP A 175 -16.46 9.64 -7.42
N MET A 176 -16.65 10.26 -6.25
CA MET A 176 -16.74 9.54 -4.98
C MET A 176 -17.99 8.66 -4.84
N GLN A 177 -18.98 8.80 -5.74
CA GLN A 177 -20.13 7.90 -5.80
C GLN A 177 -19.79 6.59 -6.50
N PHE A 178 -18.76 6.61 -7.35
CA PHE A 178 -18.24 5.44 -8.02
C PHE A 178 -16.88 5.03 -7.46
N CYS A 179 -16.88 4.52 -6.24
CA CYS A 179 -15.76 3.84 -5.61
C CYS A 179 -16.16 2.40 -5.32
N ARG A 180 -15.31 1.44 -5.64
CA ARG A 180 -15.55 0.00 -5.38
C ARG A 180 -14.26 -0.63 -4.87
N SER A 181 -14.41 -1.62 -4.00
CA SER A 181 -13.30 -2.43 -3.49
C SER A 181 -13.65 -3.90 -3.65
N LEU A 182 -12.79 -4.66 -4.32
CA LEU A 182 -12.88 -6.09 -4.53
C LEU A 182 -11.82 -6.78 -3.67
N GLU A 183 -12.14 -7.92 -3.06
CA GLU A 183 -11.17 -8.71 -2.28
C GLU A 183 -10.33 -9.63 -3.19
N THR A 184 -9.69 -9.04 -4.18
CA THR A 184 -8.93 -9.72 -5.25
C THR A 184 -7.48 -9.22 -5.33
N GLY A 185 -6.86 -8.93 -4.19
CA GLY A 185 -5.46 -8.50 -4.16
C GLY A 185 -4.47 -9.66 -4.31
N VAL A 186 -3.17 -9.33 -4.34
CA VAL A 186 -2.06 -10.28 -4.55
C VAL A 186 -2.03 -11.39 -3.50
N ILE A 187 -2.40 -11.08 -2.25
CA ILE A 187 -2.40 -12.07 -1.16
C ILE A 187 -3.43 -13.17 -1.40
N THR A 188 -4.62 -12.81 -1.90
CA THR A 188 -5.66 -13.80 -2.21
C THR A 188 -5.21 -14.72 -3.33
N MET A 189 -4.55 -14.18 -4.35
CA MET A 189 -3.91 -14.96 -5.41
C MET A 189 -2.83 -15.89 -4.86
N ASN A 190 -1.89 -15.36 -4.05
CA ASN A 190 -0.80 -16.16 -3.51
C ASN A 190 -1.32 -17.35 -2.70
N ASN A 191 -2.30 -17.11 -1.82
CA ASN A 191 -2.92 -18.17 -1.03
C ASN A 191 -3.57 -19.25 -1.90
N ASP A 192 -4.18 -18.88 -3.02
CA ASP A 192 -4.75 -19.84 -3.98
C ASP A 192 -3.65 -20.63 -4.70
N ILE A 193 -2.60 -19.96 -5.14
CA ILE A 193 -1.45 -20.59 -5.79
C ILE A 193 -0.76 -21.58 -4.84
N ILE A 194 -0.50 -21.19 -3.59
CA ILE A 194 0.13 -22.06 -2.59
C ILE A 194 -0.69 -23.34 -2.39
N ARG A 195 -2.03 -23.21 -2.22
CA ARG A 195 -2.92 -24.37 -2.08
C ARG A 195 -2.89 -25.26 -3.32
N ARG A 196 -2.92 -24.65 -4.51
CA ARG A 196 -2.95 -25.37 -5.79
C ARG A 196 -1.64 -26.13 -6.06
N VAL A 197 -0.50 -25.50 -5.78
CA VAL A 197 0.82 -26.14 -5.90
C VAL A 197 0.95 -27.27 -4.90
N GLY A 198 0.54 -27.09 -3.65
CA GLY A 198 0.51 -28.15 -2.65
C GLY A 198 -0.33 -29.35 -3.08
N ALA A 199 -1.53 -29.09 -3.63
CA ALA A 199 -2.44 -30.17 -4.06
C ALA A 199 -1.98 -30.90 -5.33
N LEU A 200 -1.36 -30.22 -6.30
CA LEU A 200 -0.99 -30.81 -7.58
C LEU A 200 0.43 -31.37 -7.62
N HIS A 201 1.34 -30.81 -6.85
CA HIS A 201 2.77 -31.12 -6.93
C HIS A 201 3.35 -31.61 -5.60
N ASP A 202 2.53 -31.72 -4.53
CA ASP A 202 2.97 -32.10 -3.17
C ASP A 202 4.18 -31.26 -2.71
N MET A 203 4.14 -29.93 -2.99
CA MET A 203 5.24 -29.01 -2.73
C MET A 203 4.76 -27.81 -1.95
N GLN A 204 5.53 -27.39 -0.93
CA GLN A 204 5.31 -26.15 -0.19
C GLN A 204 6.12 -25.03 -0.84
N ILE A 205 5.44 -23.92 -1.13
CA ILE A 205 6.05 -22.68 -1.65
C ILE A 205 5.57 -21.49 -0.83
N GLU A 206 6.31 -20.41 -0.91
CA GLU A 206 6.04 -19.14 -0.20
C GLU A 206 5.80 -18.00 -1.19
N ASP A 207 5.33 -16.85 -0.69
CA ASP A 207 5.03 -15.65 -1.48
C ASP A 207 6.23 -15.20 -2.33
N GLU A 208 7.45 -15.34 -1.80
CA GLU A 208 8.71 -15.01 -2.47
C GLU A 208 8.95 -15.85 -3.72
N HIS A 209 8.66 -17.15 -3.65
CA HIS A 209 8.77 -18.05 -4.79
C HIS A 209 7.82 -17.66 -5.91
N ILE A 210 6.57 -17.34 -5.56
CA ILE A 210 5.55 -16.87 -6.52
C ILE A 210 6.02 -15.57 -7.17
N SER A 211 6.41 -14.59 -6.36
CA SER A 211 6.89 -13.30 -6.83
C SER A 211 8.12 -13.43 -7.75
N ALA A 212 9.05 -14.32 -7.43
CA ALA A 212 10.24 -14.58 -8.26
C ALA A 212 9.85 -15.14 -9.63
N VAL A 213 8.94 -16.13 -9.67
CA VAL A 213 8.48 -16.73 -10.94
C VAL A 213 7.73 -15.69 -11.80
N LEU A 214 6.83 -14.90 -11.20
CA LEU A 214 6.05 -13.91 -11.95
C LEU A 214 6.89 -12.73 -12.46
N ARG A 215 8.00 -12.42 -11.78
CA ARG A 215 8.98 -11.41 -12.20
C ARG A 215 10.07 -11.95 -13.15
N GLY A 216 9.97 -13.21 -13.56
CA GLY A 216 10.96 -13.84 -14.44
C GLY A 216 12.33 -14.06 -13.80
N LYS A 217 12.44 -14.05 -12.48
CA LYS A 217 13.71 -14.36 -11.78
C LYS A 217 13.99 -15.85 -11.79
N GLU A 218 15.25 -16.20 -11.77
CA GLU A 218 15.66 -17.60 -11.63
C GLU A 218 15.20 -18.18 -10.28
N THR A 219 14.69 -19.40 -10.34
CA THR A 219 14.28 -20.19 -9.16
C THR A 219 14.61 -21.64 -9.40
N ILE A 220 14.81 -22.40 -8.32
CA ILE A 220 15.01 -23.85 -8.35
C ILE A 220 13.74 -24.65 -8.58
N LEU A 221 12.57 -23.98 -8.64
CA LEU A 221 11.28 -24.65 -8.81
C LEU A 221 11.22 -25.41 -10.15
N PRO A 222 10.59 -26.61 -10.19
CA PRO A 222 10.34 -27.36 -11.41
C PRO A 222 9.52 -26.55 -12.44
N ALA A 223 9.67 -26.92 -13.72
CA ALA A 223 9.02 -26.19 -14.82
C ALA A 223 7.49 -26.25 -14.75
N ASP A 224 6.92 -27.38 -14.37
CA ASP A 224 5.48 -27.61 -14.20
C ASP A 224 4.90 -26.80 -13.02
N VAL A 225 5.65 -26.66 -11.92
CA VAL A 225 5.29 -25.78 -10.80
C VAL A 225 5.27 -24.31 -11.24
N LYS A 226 6.32 -23.86 -11.97
CA LYS A 226 6.37 -22.50 -12.54
C LYS A 226 5.20 -22.24 -13.48
N ASP A 227 4.80 -23.24 -14.27
CA ASP A 227 3.67 -23.14 -15.19
C ASP A 227 2.34 -23.04 -14.43
N THR A 228 2.17 -23.82 -13.37
CA THR A 228 1.01 -23.73 -12.47
C THR A 228 0.89 -22.34 -11.84
N ILE A 229 2.00 -21.75 -11.37
CA ILE A 229 2.03 -20.40 -10.82
C ILE A 229 1.58 -19.38 -11.86
N ARG A 230 2.16 -19.42 -13.09
CA ARG A 230 1.82 -18.46 -14.16
C ARG A 230 0.36 -18.56 -14.58
N LYS A 231 -0.14 -19.77 -14.84
CA LYS A 231 -1.55 -20.00 -15.22
C LYS A 231 -2.52 -19.53 -14.15
N SER A 232 -2.20 -19.76 -12.87
CA SER A 232 -3.05 -19.29 -11.77
C SER A 232 -3.05 -17.78 -11.66
N ALA A 233 -1.91 -17.10 -11.86
CA ALA A 233 -1.83 -15.64 -11.86
C ALA A 233 -2.59 -15.04 -13.06
N GLU A 234 -2.49 -15.66 -14.24
CA GLU A 234 -3.25 -15.26 -15.42
C GLU A 234 -4.77 -15.39 -15.19
N GLN A 235 -5.20 -16.51 -14.62
CA GLN A 235 -6.61 -16.71 -14.28
C GLN A 235 -7.09 -15.66 -13.28
N HIS A 236 -6.29 -15.35 -12.25
CA HIS A 236 -6.64 -14.34 -11.27
C HIS A 236 -6.77 -12.93 -11.88
N ALA A 237 -5.86 -12.56 -12.79
CA ALA A 237 -5.94 -11.29 -13.51
C ALA A 237 -7.21 -11.22 -14.39
N LYS A 238 -7.59 -12.33 -15.02
CA LYS A 238 -8.84 -12.44 -15.77
C LYS A 238 -10.05 -12.29 -14.86
N ASP A 239 -10.06 -12.97 -13.73
CA ASP A 239 -11.15 -12.89 -12.75
C ASP A 239 -11.34 -11.45 -12.21
N ILE A 240 -10.26 -10.69 -12.01
CA ILE A 240 -10.33 -9.26 -11.69
C ILE A 240 -11.05 -8.50 -12.79
N LEU A 241 -10.67 -8.69 -14.06
CA LEU A 241 -11.27 -7.99 -15.19
C LEU A 241 -12.76 -8.36 -15.39
N ASP A 242 -13.13 -9.62 -15.17
CA ASP A 242 -14.52 -10.08 -15.25
C ASP A 242 -15.37 -9.46 -14.12
N GLN A 243 -14.87 -9.42 -12.87
CA GLN A 243 -15.54 -8.73 -11.76
C GLN A 243 -15.66 -7.21 -11.99
N LEU A 244 -14.66 -6.57 -12.59
CA LEU A 244 -14.76 -5.16 -12.99
C LEU A 244 -15.92 -4.94 -13.98
N ARG A 245 -16.10 -5.83 -14.94
CA ARG A 245 -17.22 -5.75 -15.90
C ARG A 245 -18.59 -5.91 -15.22
N GLU A 246 -18.71 -6.82 -14.25
CA GLU A 246 -19.94 -6.94 -13.44
C GLU A 246 -20.27 -5.63 -12.70
N LEU A 247 -19.26 -4.89 -12.25
CA LEU A 247 -19.40 -3.57 -11.67
C LEU A 247 -19.62 -2.44 -12.70
N LYS A 248 -19.83 -2.78 -13.99
CA LYS A 248 -19.99 -1.84 -15.11
C LYS A 248 -18.75 -0.97 -15.37
N VAL A 249 -17.57 -1.49 -15.06
CA VAL A 249 -16.27 -0.92 -15.44
C VAL A 249 -15.86 -1.54 -16.76
N ASP A 250 -16.19 -0.88 -17.88
CA ASP A 250 -15.80 -1.35 -19.22
C ASP A 250 -14.52 -0.63 -19.67
N LEU A 251 -13.40 -1.35 -19.61
CA LEU A 251 -12.07 -0.86 -20.00
C LEU A 251 -11.81 -0.93 -21.51
N ARG A 252 -12.76 -1.46 -22.30
CA ARG A 252 -12.68 -1.42 -23.78
C ARG A 252 -13.08 -0.04 -24.31
N SER A 253 -13.90 0.69 -23.55
CA SER A 253 -14.39 2.02 -23.93
C SER A 253 -13.86 3.15 -23.06
N ASN A 254 -13.12 2.82 -22.00
CA ASN A 254 -12.55 3.82 -21.09
C ASN A 254 -11.10 3.46 -20.76
N PRO A 255 -10.18 4.42 -20.76
CA PRO A 255 -8.80 4.19 -20.36
C PRO A 255 -8.72 3.87 -18.86
N ALA A 256 -7.68 3.11 -18.50
CA ALA A 256 -7.36 2.77 -17.13
C ALA A 256 -5.93 3.15 -16.75
N VAL A 257 -5.73 3.57 -15.50
CA VAL A 257 -4.42 3.66 -14.85
C VAL A 257 -4.36 2.61 -13.78
N PHE A 258 -3.47 1.66 -13.94
CA PHE A 258 -3.21 0.59 -12.99
C PHE A 258 -2.12 1.03 -12.01
N ILE A 259 -2.38 0.81 -10.73
CA ILE A 259 -1.57 1.27 -9.60
C ILE A 259 -1.34 0.09 -8.65
N GLY A 260 -0.34 0.20 -7.79
CA GLY A 260 -0.06 -0.78 -6.76
C GLY A 260 0.86 -1.92 -7.22
N GLY A 261 1.37 -2.68 -6.25
CA GLY A 261 2.33 -3.76 -6.52
C GLY A 261 1.77 -4.91 -7.35
N GLY A 262 0.46 -5.17 -7.25
CA GLY A 262 -0.23 -6.18 -8.04
C GLY A 262 -0.32 -5.80 -9.51
N SER A 263 -0.49 -4.52 -9.83
CA SER A 263 -0.56 -4.07 -11.23
C SER A 263 0.75 -4.37 -11.99
N VAL A 264 1.88 -4.28 -11.30
CA VAL A 264 3.20 -4.61 -11.86
C VAL A 264 3.33 -6.12 -12.11
N LEU A 265 2.80 -6.95 -11.20
CA LEU A 265 2.83 -8.42 -11.36
C LEU A 265 1.92 -8.91 -12.50
N PHE A 266 0.79 -8.22 -12.72
CA PHE A 266 -0.20 -8.60 -13.72
C PHE A 266 -0.05 -7.85 -15.06
N ARG A 267 0.94 -6.98 -15.18
CA ARG A 267 1.09 -6.07 -16.34
C ARG A 267 0.93 -6.79 -17.67
N ASP A 268 1.70 -7.86 -17.88
CA ASP A 268 1.71 -8.62 -19.13
C ASP A 268 0.33 -9.21 -19.48
N TYR A 269 -0.43 -9.63 -18.48
CA TYR A 269 -1.77 -10.17 -18.65
C TYR A 269 -2.79 -9.07 -18.94
N LEU A 270 -2.69 -7.94 -18.22
CA LEU A 270 -3.58 -6.80 -18.41
C LEU A 270 -3.40 -6.14 -19.77
N GLU A 271 -2.14 -5.94 -20.22
CA GLU A 271 -1.84 -5.34 -21.52
C GLU A 271 -2.27 -6.22 -22.71
N ARG A 272 -2.20 -7.55 -22.55
CA ARG A 272 -2.62 -8.49 -23.61
C ARG A 272 -4.11 -8.78 -23.63
N SER A 273 -4.84 -8.37 -22.60
CA SER A 273 -6.25 -8.68 -22.48
C SER A 273 -7.10 -7.90 -23.49
N PRO A 274 -7.95 -8.56 -24.28
CA PRO A 274 -8.88 -7.88 -25.19
C PRO A 274 -9.95 -7.06 -24.45
N LEU A 275 -10.02 -7.19 -23.12
CA LEU A 275 -10.92 -6.42 -22.26
C LEU A 275 -10.34 -5.05 -21.87
N VAL A 276 -9.07 -4.76 -22.21
CA VAL A 276 -8.37 -3.52 -21.86
C VAL A 276 -7.88 -2.86 -23.16
N ALA A 277 -8.52 -1.77 -23.58
CA ALA A 277 -8.14 -1.08 -24.80
C ALA A 277 -7.00 -0.07 -24.60
N SER A 278 -6.91 0.54 -23.41
CA SER A 278 -5.88 1.53 -23.10
C SER A 278 -5.52 1.45 -21.63
N ALA A 279 -4.30 1.03 -21.35
CA ALA A 279 -3.74 0.91 -20.00
C ALA A 279 -2.50 1.79 -19.84
N SER A 280 -2.39 2.43 -18.66
CA SER A 280 -1.16 3.03 -18.18
C SER A 280 -0.84 2.44 -16.81
N PHE A 281 0.44 2.36 -16.45
CA PHE A 281 0.88 1.73 -15.20
C PHE A 281 1.71 2.70 -14.38
N VAL A 282 1.41 2.79 -13.10
CA VAL A 282 2.23 3.51 -12.13
C VAL A 282 3.18 2.48 -11.50
N GLU A 283 4.42 2.49 -11.97
CA GLU A 283 5.43 1.47 -11.60
C GLU A 283 5.97 1.67 -10.18
N ASN A 284 5.97 2.90 -9.68
CA ASN A 284 6.49 3.19 -8.36
C ASN A 284 5.53 2.65 -7.29
N VAL A 285 5.95 1.65 -6.55
CA VAL A 285 5.14 1.03 -5.48
C VAL A 285 4.86 1.99 -4.32
N ASN A 286 5.62 3.08 -4.18
CA ASN A 286 5.44 4.12 -3.17
C ASN A 286 4.58 5.30 -3.67
N ALA A 287 3.98 5.19 -4.86
CA ALA A 287 3.26 6.28 -5.52
C ALA A 287 2.16 6.92 -4.64
N ASN A 288 1.42 6.13 -3.84
CA ASN A 288 0.44 6.67 -2.91
C ASN A 288 1.10 7.59 -1.87
N ALA A 289 2.18 7.15 -1.22
CA ALA A 289 2.90 7.96 -0.22
C ALA A 289 3.49 9.25 -0.85
N ILE A 290 4.09 9.14 -2.02
CA ILE A 290 4.60 10.32 -2.79
C ILE A 290 3.44 11.29 -3.09
N GLY A 291 2.30 10.76 -3.51
CA GLY A 291 1.12 11.55 -3.77
C GLY A 291 0.54 12.22 -2.53
N TYR A 292 0.51 11.53 -1.38
CA TYR A 292 0.09 12.14 -0.11
C TYR A 292 1.00 13.31 0.26
N GLN A 293 2.32 13.13 0.12
CA GLN A 293 3.28 14.20 0.39
C GLN A 293 3.00 15.42 -0.51
N ALA A 294 2.91 15.23 -1.82
CA ALA A 294 2.67 16.31 -2.77
C ALA A 294 1.35 17.06 -2.50
N MET A 295 0.29 16.32 -2.15
CA MET A 295 -1.01 16.91 -1.82
C MET A 295 -0.97 17.69 -0.50
N ALA A 296 -0.26 17.19 0.52
CA ALA A 296 -0.10 17.84 1.80
C ALA A 296 0.78 19.10 1.69
N GLU A 297 1.85 19.06 0.92
CA GLU A 297 2.69 20.25 0.62
C GLU A 297 1.87 21.38 -0.03
N GLY A 298 1.04 21.01 -1.03
CA GLY A 298 0.13 21.97 -1.66
C GLY A 298 -0.88 22.57 -0.67
N GLN A 299 -1.45 21.78 0.22
CA GLN A 299 -2.39 22.25 1.24
C GLN A 299 -1.70 23.13 2.30
N LEU A 300 -0.52 22.75 2.76
CA LEU A 300 0.27 23.50 3.74
C LEU A 300 0.72 24.87 3.15
N SER A 301 1.07 24.90 1.88
CA SER A 301 1.44 26.16 1.20
C SER A 301 0.26 27.14 1.16
N LEU A 302 -0.96 26.65 0.91
CA LEU A 302 -2.17 27.48 0.93
C LEU A 302 -2.56 27.97 2.33
N LEU A 303 -2.26 27.20 3.39
CA LEU A 303 -2.53 27.59 4.77
C LEU A 303 -1.53 28.62 5.32
N ARG A 304 -0.35 28.75 4.69
CA ARG A 304 0.71 29.68 5.08
C ARG A 304 0.70 30.99 4.28
N ALA A 305 -0.04 31.02 3.15
CA ALA A 305 -0.28 32.20 2.31
C ALA A 305 -1.45 33.04 2.82
#